data_ffe1fa75f6d3cdef3a5c74d11fb1fb22
#
_entry.id   ffe1fa75f6d3cdef3a5c74d11fb1fb22
#
_cell.length_a   1.000
_cell.length_b   1.000
_cell.length_c   1.000
_cell.angle_alpha   90.00
_cell.angle_beta   90.00
_cell.angle_gamma   90.00
#
_symmetry.space_group_name_H-M   'P 1'
#
loop_
_entity.id
_entity.type
_entity.pdbx_description
1 polymer ?
#
loop_
_entity_poly.entity_id
_entity_poly.type
_entity_poly.pdbx_seq_one_letter_code
_entity_poly.pdbx_strand_id
1 'polypeptide(L)'
;VLVCDGDSNNIDVIDTKTWKVIATWPIAPCDGPTGIAMDRAANRIFSGCGKTSVVTDASTGKVVAEISNGNGVDALGWDQSQKFMYIPAGRDGNVTVVHEDSPDKYTVIATVATQPGAKTISVDPTTHTAYLFQPEYGPPPAPPAGTTPDSNPRRRPRGPMIGTWFISITH
;
A
#
# COMPACT_ATOMS: atom_id res chain seq x y z
N VAL A 1 17.71 3.82 -6.29
CA VAL A 1 16.28 4.03 -6.02
C VAL A 1 15.52 2.84 -6.55
N LEU A 2 14.46 2.46 -5.82
CA LEU A 2 13.54 1.39 -6.20
C LEU A 2 12.18 2.02 -6.54
N VAL A 3 11.59 1.61 -7.64
CA VAL A 3 10.30 2.12 -8.11
C VAL A 3 9.42 0.93 -8.49
N CYS A 4 8.19 0.91 -7.97
CA CYS A 4 7.17 -0.03 -8.44
C CYS A 4 6.62 0.46 -9.79
N ASP A 5 6.64 -0.40 -10.80
CA ASP A 5 5.93 -0.21 -12.06
C ASP A 5 4.63 -1.01 -12.02
N GLY A 6 3.53 -0.29 -11.82
CA GLY A 6 2.20 -0.89 -11.67
C GLY A 6 1.63 -1.48 -12.95
N ASP A 7 2.07 -1.01 -14.11
CA ASP A 7 1.60 -1.49 -15.42
C ASP A 7 2.27 -2.80 -15.82
N SER A 8 3.53 -2.97 -15.42
CA SER A 8 4.35 -4.15 -15.78
C SER A 8 4.52 -5.14 -14.63
N ASN A 9 4.03 -4.83 -13.43
CA ASN A 9 4.17 -5.66 -12.22
C ASN A 9 5.63 -5.97 -11.87
N ASN A 10 6.47 -4.93 -11.90
CA ASN A 10 7.90 -5.02 -11.66
C ASN A 10 8.36 -4.04 -10.57
N ILE A 11 9.58 -4.26 -10.09
CA ILE A 11 10.38 -3.24 -9.39
C ILE A 11 11.52 -2.85 -10.31
N ASP A 12 11.61 -1.57 -10.66
CA ASP A 12 12.76 -1.01 -11.36
C ASP A 12 13.82 -0.51 -10.38
N VAL A 13 15.05 -0.89 -10.62
CA VAL A 13 16.24 -0.45 -9.87
C VAL A 13 16.93 0.65 -10.66
N ILE A 14 16.95 1.87 -10.10
CA ILE A 14 17.54 3.04 -10.75
C ILE A 14 18.86 3.40 -10.06
N ASP A 15 19.93 3.47 -10.82
CA ASP A 15 21.21 4.03 -10.37
C ASP A 15 21.09 5.55 -10.25
N THR A 16 21.34 6.09 -9.05
CA THR A 16 21.24 7.53 -8.76
C THR A 16 22.39 8.36 -9.30
N LYS A 17 23.47 7.75 -9.77
CA LYS A 17 24.59 8.47 -10.39
C LYS A 17 24.35 8.67 -11.88
N THR A 18 23.82 7.65 -12.54
CA THR A 18 23.61 7.65 -14.00
C THR A 18 22.18 7.93 -14.40
N TRP A 19 21.21 7.86 -13.45
CA TRP A 19 19.77 7.98 -13.66
C TRP A 19 19.23 6.96 -14.69
N LYS A 20 19.83 5.79 -14.73
CA LYS A 20 19.40 4.70 -15.61
C LYS A 20 18.81 3.57 -14.81
N VAL A 21 17.82 2.91 -15.39
CA VAL A 21 17.35 1.60 -14.91
C VAL A 21 18.48 0.59 -15.16
N ILE A 22 18.95 -0.06 -14.09
CA ILE A 22 20.04 -1.04 -14.13
C ILE A 22 19.55 -2.47 -13.91
N ALA A 23 18.33 -2.64 -13.41
CA ALA A 23 17.65 -3.93 -13.29
C ALA A 23 16.13 -3.71 -13.23
N THR A 24 15.38 -4.69 -13.71
CA THR A 24 13.91 -4.78 -13.60
C THR A 24 13.58 -6.16 -13.06
N TRP A 25 12.89 -6.20 -11.94
CA TRP A 25 12.58 -7.43 -11.22
C TRP A 25 11.07 -7.74 -11.29
N PRO A 26 10.66 -8.83 -11.95
CA PRO A 26 9.28 -9.30 -11.89
C PRO A 26 8.90 -9.70 -10.46
N ILE A 27 7.75 -9.25 -9.98
CA ILE A 27 7.29 -9.49 -8.61
C ILE A 27 5.96 -10.23 -8.55
N ALA A 28 5.69 -11.10 -9.53
CA ALA A 28 4.53 -11.98 -9.45
C ALA A 28 4.53 -12.78 -8.12
N PRO A 29 3.36 -12.97 -7.47
CA PRO A 29 2.00 -12.74 -7.95
C PRO A 29 1.42 -11.34 -7.62
N CYS A 30 2.25 -10.37 -7.28
CA CYS A 30 1.83 -8.99 -7.06
C CYS A 30 1.23 -8.40 -8.35
N ASP A 31 0.00 -7.93 -8.27
CA ASP A 31 -0.72 -7.29 -9.38
C ASP A 31 -1.00 -5.83 -9.04
N GLY A 32 -0.55 -4.93 -9.90
CA GLY A 32 -0.67 -3.49 -9.72
C GLY A 32 0.05 -2.96 -8.47
N PRO A 33 1.39 -3.11 -8.34
CA PRO A 33 2.13 -2.57 -7.21
C PRO A 33 2.02 -1.05 -7.14
N THR A 34 1.61 -0.53 -5.99
CA THR A 34 1.43 0.90 -5.76
C THR A 34 2.21 1.40 -4.55
N GLY A 35 2.26 0.62 -3.47
CA GLY A 35 3.01 0.96 -2.27
C GLY A 35 4.36 0.26 -2.22
N ILE A 36 5.38 0.95 -1.71
CA ILE A 36 6.71 0.37 -1.49
C ILE A 36 7.28 0.83 -0.15
N ALA A 37 7.85 -0.12 0.59
CA ALA A 37 8.63 0.14 1.80
C ALA A 37 9.84 -0.81 1.81
N MET A 38 10.80 -0.56 2.72
CA MET A 38 12.01 -1.37 2.77
C MET A 38 12.49 -1.58 4.21
N ASP A 39 12.67 -2.83 4.61
CA ASP A 39 13.55 -3.17 5.71
C ASP A 39 14.99 -3.15 5.23
N ARG A 40 15.71 -2.10 5.64
CA ARG A 40 17.12 -1.92 5.28
C ARG A 40 18.05 -2.86 6.04
N ALA A 41 17.66 -3.30 7.23
CA ALA A 41 18.49 -4.20 8.04
C ALA A 41 18.50 -5.62 7.46
N ALA A 42 17.33 -6.11 7.06
CA ALA A 42 17.19 -7.43 6.44
C ALA A 42 17.36 -7.39 4.90
N ASN A 43 17.48 -6.20 4.29
CA ASN A 43 17.54 -6.01 2.84
C ASN A 43 16.32 -6.60 2.12
N ARG A 44 15.11 -6.29 2.64
CA ARG A 44 13.83 -6.74 2.10
C ARG A 44 13.00 -5.56 1.62
N ILE A 45 12.42 -5.71 0.44
CA ILE A 45 11.51 -4.73 -0.18
C ILE A 45 10.10 -5.26 -0.04
N PHE A 46 9.22 -4.43 0.46
CA PHE A 46 7.80 -4.70 0.59
C PHE A 46 7.06 -3.99 -0.55
N SER A 47 6.31 -4.73 -1.36
CA SER A 47 5.48 -4.18 -2.44
C SER A 47 4.01 -4.42 -2.15
N GLY A 48 3.26 -3.33 -2.03
CA GLY A 48 1.82 -3.34 -1.77
C GLY A 48 1.03 -3.47 -3.06
N CYS A 49 0.21 -4.50 -3.16
CA CYS A 49 -0.49 -4.88 -4.37
C CYS A 49 -1.98 -5.16 -4.08
N GLY A 50 -2.76 -5.39 -5.12
CA GLY A 50 -4.21 -5.49 -5.06
C GLY A 50 -4.77 -6.39 -3.96
N LYS A 51 -4.42 -7.69 -3.95
CA LYS A 51 -4.89 -8.67 -2.95
C LYS A 51 -3.74 -9.44 -2.30
N THR A 52 -2.58 -9.42 -2.92
CA THR A 52 -1.40 -10.15 -2.47
C THR A 52 -0.20 -9.24 -2.58
N SER A 53 0.27 -8.74 -1.45
CA SER A 53 1.53 -8.03 -1.35
C SER A 53 2.69 -9.03 -1.31
N VAL A 54 3.87 -8.61 -1.73
CA VAL A 54 5.04 -9.48 -1.77
C VAL A 54 6.23 -8.86 -1.08
N VAL A 55 7.13 -9.73 -0.63
CA VAL A 55 8.43 -9.36 -0.11
C VAL A 55 9.49 -9.84 -1.09
N THR A 56 10.38 -8.93 -1.48
CA THR A 56 11.44 -9.18 -2.44
C THR A 56 12.81 -9.01 -1.79
N ASP A 57 13.73 -9.93 -2.03
CA ASP A 57 15.14 -9.78 -1.64
C ASP A 57 15.80 -8.72 -2.52
N ALA A 58 16.28 -7.63 -1.92
CA ALA A 58 16.87 -6.51 -2.64
C ALA A 58 18.26 -6.79 -3.24
N SER A 59 18.87 -7.94 -2.92
CA SER A 59 20.14 -8.36 -3.53
C SER A 59 19.93 -9.13 -4.82
N THR A 60 18.82 -9.88 -4.91
CA THR A 60 18.58 -10.84 -5.99
C THR A 60 17.38 -10.49 -6.87
N GLY A 61 16.47 -9.64 -6.39
CA GLY A 61 15.20 -9.35 -7.05
C GLY A 61 14.18 -10.49 -6.96
N LYS A 62 14.43 -11.52 -6.14
CA LYS A 62 13.53 -12.67 -6.00
C LYS A 62 12.45 -12.40 -4.94
N VAL A 63 11.21 -12.75 -5.24
CA VAL A 63 10.13 -12.80 -4.25
C VAL A 63 10.41 -13.93 -3.26
N VAL A 64 10.43 -13.61 -1.97
CA VAL A 64 10.72 -14.54 -0.87
C VAL A 64 9.50 -14.82 0.01
N ALA A 65 8.50 -13.94 0.00
CA ALA A 65 7.26 -14.16 0.73
C ALA A 65 6.07 -13.48 0.03
N GLU A 66 4.88 -14.04 0.27
CA GLU A 66 3.61 -13.56 -0.21
C GLU A 66 2.68 -13.31 1.00
N ILE A 67 1.95 -12.20 0.97
CA ILE A 67 1.10 -11.76 2.07
C ILE A 67 -0.29 -11.46 1.52
N SER A 68 -1.28 -12.22 1.95
CA SER A 68 -2.68 -11.94 1.62
C SER A 68 -3.15 -10.69 2.35
N ASN A 69 -3.75 -9.75 1.63
CA ASN A 69 -4.30 -8.50 2.17
C ASN A 69 -5.63 -8.14 1.50
N GLY A 70 -6.27 -7.08 1.97
CA GLY A 70 -7.48 -6.53 1.35
C GLY A 70 -7.19 -5.80 0.03
N ASN A 71 -8.27 -5.41 -0.66
CA ASN A 71 -8.19 -4.73 -1.96
C ASN A 71 -7.97 -3.22 -1.81
N GLY A 72 -7.29 -2.64 -2.80
CA GLY A 72 -7.14 -1.19 -2.93
C GLY A 72 -6.01 -0.64 -2.08
N VAL A 73 -4.93 -1.38 -2.01
CA VAL A 73 -3.65 -0.92 -1.44
C VAL A 73 -3.11 0.23 -2.29
N ASP A 74 -2.57 1.26 -1.63
CA ASP A 74 -1.99 2.46 -2.27
C ASP A 74 -0.62 2.82 -1.68
N ALA A 75 -0.42 2.51 -0.41
CA ALA A 75 0.83 2.74 0.30
C ALA A 75 1.10 1.61 1.28
N LEU A 76 2.33 1.56 1.79
CA LEU A 76 2.75 0.67 2.87
C LEU A 76 3.40 1.48 3.99
N GLY A 77 3.14 1.08 5.24
CA GLY A 77 3.89 1.54 6.41
C GLY A 77 4.83 0.46 6.92
N TRP A 78 6.03 0.85 7.35
CA TRP A 78 7.00 -0.05 7.97
C TRP A 78 7.55 0.56 9.25
N ASP A 79 7.42 -0.16 10.34
CA ASP A 79 8.10 0.13 11.61
C ASP A 79 9.31 -0.79 11.77
N GLN A 80 10.50 -0.23 11.54
CA GLN A 80 11.76 -0.96 11.56
C GLN A 80 12.07 -1.56 12.94
N SER A 81 11.71 -0.87 14.02
CA SER A 81 12.07 -1.27 15.37
C SER A 81 11.16 -2.36 15.92
N GLN A 82 9.88 -2.28 15.58
CA GLN A 82 8.87 -3.25 15.99
C GLN A 82 8.68 -4.38 14.95
N LYS A 83 9.28 -4.23 13.77
CA LYS A 83 9.13 -5.18 12.64
C LYS A 83 7.68 -5.38 12.22
N PHE A 84 6.90 -4.31 12.23
CA PHE A 84 5.54 -4.31 11.76
C PHE A 84 5.39 -3.64 10.40
N MET A 85 4.72 -4.33 9.50
CA MET A 85 4.27 -3.80 8.23
C MET A 85 2.75 -3.60 8.27
N TYR A 86 2.31 -2.43 7.80
CA TYR A 86 0.91 -2.05 7.72
C TYR A 86 0.52 -1.92 6.25
N ILE A 87 -0.51 -2.65 5.84
CA ILE A 87 -1.00 -2.70 4.47
C ILE A 87 -2.44 -2.19 4.43
N PRO A 88 -2.66 -0.88 4.21
CA PRO A 88 -3.99 -0.32 4.14
C PRO A 88 -4.68 -0.67 2.83
N ALA A 89 -5.86 -1.26 2.92
CA ALA A 89 -6.70 -1.68 1.82
C ALA A 89 -7.93 -0.78 1.74
N GLY A 90 -7.78 0.37 1.08
CA GLY A 90 -8.79 1.43 1.08
C GLY A 90 -10.09 1.06 0.39
N ARG A 91 -10.14 0.04 -0.47
CA ARG A 91 -11.39 -0.42 -1.06
C ARG A 91 -12.19 -1.26 -0.09
N ASP A 92 -11.51 -2.12 0.66
CA ASP A 92 -12.14 -3.02 1.63
C ASP A 92 -12.33 -2.35 3.00
N GLY A 93 -11.70 -1.20 3.24
CA GLY A 93 -11.78 -0.46 4.51
C GLY A 93 -11.14 -1.23 5.66
N ASN A 94 -9.92 -1.71 5.47
CA ASN A 94 -9.16 -2.35 6.53
C ASN A 94 -7.65 -2.13 6.36
N VAL A 95 -6.90 -2.46 7.41
CA VAL A 95 -5.44 -2.53 7.42
C VAL A 95 -5.02 -3.93 7.83
N THR A 96 -4.25 -4.60 6.99
CA THR A 96 -3.58 -5.83 7.36
C THR A 96 -2.29 -5.48 8.09
N VAL A 97 -2.14 -5.98 9.32
CA VAL A 97 -0.94 -5.80 10.16
C VAL A 97 -0.15 -7.09 10.14
N VAL A 98 1.11 -6.97 9.76
CA VAL A 98 2.01 -8.11 9.53
C VAL A 98 3.26 -7.95 10.37
N HIS A 99 3.68 -8.99 11.06
CA HIS A 99 4.95 -9.05 11.77
C HIS A 99 6.00 -9.78 10.94
N GLU A 100 7.21 -9.22 10.85
CA GLU A 100 8.37 -9.91 10.33
C GLU A 100 8.99 -10.79 11.40
N ASP A 101 8.75 -12.10 11.34
CA ASP A 101 9.34 -13.08 12.26
C ASP A 101 10.82 -13.33 11.94
N SER A 102 11.15 -13.29 10.66
CA SER A 102 12.52 -13.33 10.12
C SER A 102 12.49 -12.72 8.72
N PRO A 103 13.67 -12.46 8.10
CA PRO A 103 13.74 -11.82 6.78
C PRO A 103 12.90 -12.45 5.67
N ASP A 104 12.59 -13.75 5.80
CA ASP A 104 11.82 -14.50 4.79
C ASP A 104 10.52 -15.09 5.36
N LYS A 105 10.13 -14.70 6.59
CA LYS A 105 8.93 -15.22 7.24
C LYS A 105 8.11 -14.09 7.84
N TYR A 106 6.84 -14.01 7.44
CA TYR A 106 5.91 -12.96 7.80
C TYR A 106 4.59 -13.56 8.29
N THR A 107 4.08 -13.03 9.40
CA THR A 107 2.82 -13.47 10.00
C THR A 107 1.82 -12.33 10.04
N VAL A 108 0.66 -12.54 9.44
CA VAL A 108 -0.48 -11.62 9.61
C VAL A 108 -0.98 -11.77 11.04
N ILE A 109 -0.84 -10.71 11.84
CA ILE A 109 -1.21 -10.71 13.26
C ILE A 109 -2.57 -10.07 13.53
N ALA A 110 -3.02 -9.17 12.63
CA ALA A 110 -4.30 -8.51 12.77
C ALA A 110 -4.84 -8.03 11.41
N THR A 111 -6.15 -7.86 11.34
CA THR A 111 -6.84 -7.08 10.33
C THR A 111 -7.70 -6.05 11.04
N VAL A 112 -7.31 -4.79 10.97
CA VAL A 112 -7.96 -3.68 11.66
C VAL A 112 -8.97 -3.05 10.72
N ALA A 113 -10.25 -2.99 11.13
CA ALA A 113 -11.28 -2.33 10.36
C ALA A 113 -11.06 -0.81 10.34
N THR A 114 -11.19 -0.22 9.17
CA THR A 114 -11.14 1.23 8.93
C THR A 114 -12.35 1.65 8.09
N GLN A 115 -12.35 2.87 7.59
CA GLN A 115 -13.37 3.31 6.64
C GLN A 115 -12.87 3.10 5.18
N PRO A 116 -13.77 2.77 4.23
CA PRO A 116 -13.43 2.76 2.82
C PRO A 116 -12.85 4.11 2.38
N GLY A 117 -11.69 4.05 1.70
CA GLY A 117 -10.96 5.25 1.28
C GLY A 117 -9.70 5.54 2.10
N ALA A 118 -9.54 4.96 3.30
CA ALA A 118 -8.30 5.03 4.08
C ALA A 118 -7.25 4.12 3.43
N LYS A 119 -6.31 4.68 2.69
CA LYS A 119 -5.33 3.91 1.89
C LYS A 119 -3.92 4.49 1.93
N THR A 120 -3.79 5.75 2.32
CA THR A 120 -2.51 6.43 2.49
C THR A 120 -2.09 6.34 3.94
N ILE A 121 -0.85 6.00 4.21
CA ILE A 121 -0.34 5.72 5.55
C ILE A 121 1.03 6.36 5.78
N SER A 122 1.28 6.74 7.02
CA SER A 122 2.61 7.09 7.53
C SER A 122 2.80 6.47 8.90
N VAL A 123 4.01 6.05 9.21
CA VAL A 123 4.37 5.49 10.53
C VAL A 123 5.30 6.45 11.23
N ASP A 124 4.97 6.79 12.48
CA ASP A 124 5.88 7.48 13.38
C ASP A 124 6.75 6.44 14.12
N PRO A 125 8.05 6.38 13.82
CA PRO A 125 8.94 5.39 14.43
C PRO A 125 9.26 5.67 15.90
N THR A 126 8.89 6.87 16.41
CA THR A 126 9.13 7.25 17.81
C THR A 126 8.01 6.75 18.72
N THR A 127 6.79 6.90 18.27
CA THR A 127 5.58 6.48 19.01
C THR A 127 5.05 5.13 18.58
N HIS A 128 5.64 4.53 17.54
CA HIS A 128 5.19 3.28 16.92
C HIS A 128 3.72 3.32 16.49
N THR A 129 3.30 4.49 16.03
CA THR A 129 1.92 4.74 15.63
C THR A 129 1.81 4.85 14.12
N ALA A 130 0.92 4.07 13.53
CA ALA A 130 0.57 4.20 12.13
C ALA A 130 -0.63 5.14 11.97
N TYR A 131 -0.51 6.15 11.12
CA TYR A 131 -1.54 7.14 10.83
C TYR A 131 -2.05 6.97 9.42
N LEU A 132 -3.37 6.80 9.28
CA LEU A 132 -4.05 6.75 8.00
C LEU A 132 -4.86 8.02 7.78
N PHE A 133 -4.81 8.54 6.56
CA PHE A 133 -5.65 9.65 6.14
C PHE A 133 -6.99 9.13 5.64
N GLN A 134 -8.08 9.64 6.21
CA GLN A 134 -9.44 9.32 5.84
C GLN A 134 -10.17 10.57 5.32
N PRO A 135 -10.40 10.70 4.00
CA PRO A 135 -11.22 11.79 3.48
C PRO A 135 -12.71 11.48 3.68
N GLU A 136 -13.46 12.49 4.06
CA GLU A 136 -14.91 12.45 4.09
C GLU A 136 -15.46 13.32 2.95
N TYR A 137 -16.38 12.76 2.16
CA TYR A 137 -16.98 13.44 1.03
C TYR A 137 -18.47 13.67 1.26
N GLY A 138 -18.94 14.85 0.91
CA GLY A 138 -20.36 15.16 0.83
C GLY A 138 -21.07 14.39 -0.29
N PRO A 139 -22.37 14.60 -0.45
CA PRO A 139 -23.12 13.98 -1.53
C PRO A 139 -22.56 14.40 -2.89
N PRO A 140 -22.51 13.46 -3.87
CA PRO A 140 -22.05 13.77 -5.20
C PRO A 140 -22.97 14.83 -5.85
N PRO A 141 -22.44 15.69 -6.73
CA PRO A 141 -23.26 16.64 -7.47
C PRO A 141 -24.32 15.90 -8.29
N ALA A 142 -25.48 16.52 -8.43
CA ALA A 142 -26.53 16.01 -9.30
C ALA A 142 -26.00 15.87 -10.73
N PRO A 143 -26.30 14.78 -11.44
CA PRO A 143 -25.91 14.64 -12.83
C PRO A 143 -26.55 15.76 -13.65
N PRO A 144 -25.87 16.27 -14.70
CA PRO A 144 -26.47 17.24 -15.59
C PRO A 144 -27.79 16.75 -16.17
N ALA A 145 -28.76 17.62 -16.34
CA ALA A 145 -30.08 17.27 -16.89
C ALA A 145 -29.93 16.55 -18.24
N GLY A 146 -30.57 15.39 -18.38
CA GLY A 146 -30.53 14.57 -19.61
C GLY A 146 -29.33 13.62 -19.73
N THR A 147 -28.44 13.52 -18.72
CA THR A 147 -27.37 12.52 -18.69
C THR A 147 -27.75 11.32 -17.83
N THR A 148 -27.50 10.13 -18.34
CA THR A 148 -27.58 8.90 -17.53
C THR A 148 -26.33 8.81 -16.63
N PRO A 149 -26.47 8.55 -15.32
CA PRO A 149 -25.31 8.35 -14.46
C PRO A 149 -24.40 7.26 -15.01
N ASP A 150 -23.08 7.48 -14.99
CA ASP A 150 -22.12 6.46 -15.38
C ASP A 150 -22.35 5.19 -14.52
N SER A 151 -22.52 4.06 -15.19
CA SER A 151 -22.69 2.76 -14.53
C SER A 151 -21.44 2.34 -13.75
N ASN A 152 -20.28 2.87 -14.11
CA ASN A 152 -19.03 2.60 -13.41
C ASN A 152 -18.91 3.50 -12.15
N PRO A 153 -19.01 2.93 -10.93
CA PRO A 153 -18.94 3.72 -9.70
C PRO A 153 -17.60 4.47 -9.52
N ARG A 154 -16.53 4.02 -10.18
CA ARG A 154 -15.21 4.67 -10.12
C ARG A 154 -15.14 5.98 -10.93
N ARG A 155 -16.04 6.14 -11.89
CA ARG A 155 -16.13 7.34 -12.74
C ARG A 155 -17.15 8.36 -12.26
N ARG A 156 -17.94 8.00 -11.24
CA ARG A 156 -18.90 8.96 -10.66
C ARG A 156 -18.13 10.08 -9.96
N PRO A 157 -18.50 11.34 -10.22
CA PRO A 157 -17.90 12.45 -9.51
C PRO A 157 -18.13 12.31 -8.01
N ARG A 158 -17.08 12.52 -7.22
CA ARG A 158 -17.22 12.59 -5.76
C ARG A 158 -17.81 13.93 -5.40
N GLY A 159 -18.54 14.00 -4.30
CA GLY A 159 -18.93 15.24 -3.70
C GLY A 159 -17.71 16.06 -3.20
N PRO A 160 -17.92 17.30 -2.77
CA PRO A 160 -16.84 18.08 -2.15
C PRO A 160 -16.33 17.35 -0.90
N MET A 161 -15.03 17.45 -0.66
CA MET A 161 -14.47 16.97 0.61
C MET A 161 -14.97 17.88 1.73
N ILE A 162 -15.69 17.31 2.69
CA ILE A 162 -16.32 18.03 3.80
C ILE A 162 -15.60 17.84 5.12
N GLY A 163 -14.70 16.88 5.20
CA GLY A 163 -13.90 16.60 6.38
C GLY A 163 -12.74 15.66 6.09
N THR A 164 -11.83 15.59 7.04
CA THR A 164 -10.71 14.64 7.06
C THR A 164 -10.55 14.09 8.46
N TRP A 165 -10.22 12.80 8.56
CA TRP A 165 -9.94 12.13 9.82
C TRP A 165 -8.61 11.43 9.73
N PHE A 166 -7.91 11.34 10.84
CA PHE A 166 -6.75 10.47 10.96
C PHE A 166 -7.14 9.28 11.83
N ILE A 167 -6.84 8.09 11.33
CA ILE A 167 -6.99 6.85 12.07
C ILE A 167 -5.61 6.49 12.57
N SER A 168 -5.44 6.36 13.88
CA SER A 168 -4.19 5.91 14.49
C SER A 168 -4.30 4.45 14.92
N ILE A 169 -3.27 3.67 14.62
CA ILE A 169 -3.10 2.29 15.06
C ILE A 169 -1.86 2.26 15.94
N THR A 170 -2.05 1.93 17.21
CA THR A 170 -0.97 1.81 18.21
C THR A 170 -0.92 0.37 18.72
N HIS A 171 0.25 -0.04 19.20
CA HIS A 171 0.48 -1.34 19.87
C HIS A 171 0.50 -1.19 21.38
#